data_e19077ad4d00b059ebeada150b1ea661
#
_entry.id   e19077ad4d00b059ebeada150b1ea661
#
_cell.length_a   1.000
_cell.length_b   1.000
_cell.length_c   1.000
_cell.angle_alpha   90.00
_cell.angle_beta   90.00
_cell.angle_gamma   90.00
#
_symmetry.space_group_name_H-M   'P 1'
#
loop_
_entity.id
_entity.type
_entity.pdbx_description
1 polymer ?
#
loop_
_entity_poly.entity_id
_entity_poly.type
_entity_poly.pdbx_seq_one_letter_code
_entity_poly.pdbx_strand_id
1 'polypeptide(L)'
;MKIFCLGLAGLLLAGTWLFSGCKRQEEVHPIGEFLPESEAFWNVVPRTSVLERIGIEFEFTEGPAWHPKGYLVFSDIPANTIYRWTGKNYVVVRQPSSQANGLLFQAGGNLLACEHGSRSITRLSPDGKLTTIVDSYQGKRLNSPNDLCRSSLGAIFFTDPPWGLPELNADTAKDLPYNGVFRWYNGETTLIDSTLSWPNGIALSPDERYLYVANMEIIPTGGEDQYDVFWMRYQLNAEGEVEDKSIFYKAPDTTLPGGPDGMSVDQLGNLFVSGPGGILVLDKDGTHLGTISLPIAATNMAFGPKDKELFITARSTIYRLSMER
;
A
#
# COMPACT_ATOMS: atom_id res chain seq x y z
N MET A 1 76.19 -27.53 -21.77
CA MET A 1 77.02 -28.73 -21.61
C MET A 1 76.34 -29.69 -20.64
N LYS A 2 75.93 -30.86 -21.14
CA LYS A 2 75.55 -32.12 -20.44
C LYS A 2 74.48 -32.01 -19.32
N ILE A 3 73.20 -32.39 -19.52
CA ILE A 3 72.61 -33.76 -19.47
C ILE A 3 72.81 -34.43 -18.10
N PHE A 4 71.72 -34.71 -17.40
CA PHE A 4 71.32 -36.04 -16.93
C PHE A 4 69.84 -36.12 -16.53
N CYS A 5 69.12 -37.03 -17.15
CA CYS A 5 67.83 -37.53 -16.77
C CYS A 5 67.96 -38.51 -15.58
N LEU A 6 67.01 -38.51 -14.68
CA LEU A 6 66.68 -39.74 -13.97
C LEU A 6 65.14 -39.64 -13.58
N GLY A 7 64.45 -40.60 -14.09
CA GLY A 7 63.02 -40.78 -13.78
C GLY A 7 62.85 -41.49 -12.43
N LEU A 8 61.72 -41.17 -11.81
CA LEU A 8 61.20 -42.07 -10.79
C LEU A 8 59.63 -42.07 -10.93
N ALA A 9 59.14 -43.25 -11.11
CA ALA A 9 57.75 -43.60 -11.09
C ALA A 9 57.18 -43.41 -9.65
N GLY A 10 56.09 -42.76 -9.53
CA GLY A 10 55.45 -42.57 -8.23
C GLY A 10 53.92 -42.66 -8.35
N LEU A 11 53.36 -43.64 -7.71
CA LEU A 11 51.98 -44.08 -7.57
C LEU A 11 50.92 -43.01 -7.65
N LEU A 12 49.94 -43.23 -8.50
CA LEU A 12 48.61 -42.60 -8.47
C LEU A 12 47.82 -43.15 -7.27
N LEU A 13 47.70 -42.37 -6.21
CA LEU A 13 46.70 -42.55 -5.16
C LEU A 13 45.46 -41.73 -5.53
N ALA A 14 44.43 -42.42 -5.99
CA ALA A 14 43.10 -41.83 -6.19
C ALA A 14 42.46 -41.50 -4.84
N GLY A 15 42.63 -40.25 -4.41
CA GLY A 15 41.91 -39.71 -3.26
C GLY A 15 40.49 -39.36 -3.68
N THR A 16 39.52 -40.18 -3.29
CA THR A 16 38.09 -39.84 -3.36
C THR A 16 37.79 -38.73 -2.37
N TRP A 17 37.70 -37.48 -2.86
CA TRP A 17 37.15 -36.36 -2.09
C TRP A 17 35.67 -36.57 -1.96
N LEU A 18 35.22 -37.05 -0.80
CA LEU A 18 33.83 -36.95 -0.39
C LEU A 18 33.51 -35.47 -0.14
N PHE A 19 32.90 -34.81 -1.13
CA PHE A 19 32.25 -33.55 -0.92
C PHE A 19 31.04 -33.80 0.01
N SER A 20 31.24 -33.64 1.31
CA SER A 20 30.17 -33.49 2.25
C SER A 20 29.50 -32.15 1.94
N GLY A 21 28.44 -32.23 1.13
CA GLY A 21 27.58 -31.09 0.86
C GLY A 21 26.91 -30.64 2.16
N CYS A 22 27.52 -29.67 2.82
CA CYS A 22 26.88 -28.94 3.87
C CYS A 22 25.68 -28.23 3.20
N LYS A 23 24.48 -28.82 3.27
CA LYS A 23 23.25 -28.09 2.97
C LYS A 23 23.22 -26.93 3.95
N ARG A 24 23.47 -25.70 3.46
CA ARG A 24 23.06 -24.51 4.18
C ARG A 24 21.60 -24.74 4.50
N GLN A 25 21.26 -24.86 5.77
CA GLN A 25 19.88 -24.63 6.21
C GLN A 25 19.61 -23.18 5.78
N GLU A 26 18.71 -22.98 4.83
CA GLU A 26 18.12 -21.69 4.60
C GLU A 26 17.51 -21.31 5.96
N GLU A 27 18.02 -20.27 6.57
CA GLU A 27 17.37 -19.65 7.73
C GLU A 27 16.01 -19.21 7.21
N VAL A 28 14.96 -19.89 7.63
CA VAL A 28 13.58 -19.50 7.36
C VAL A 28 13.35 -18.26 8.21
N HIS A 29 13.62 -17.09 7.63
CA HIS A 29 13.24 -15.84 8.26
C HIS A 29 11.72 -15.85 8.43
N PRO A 30 11.21 -15.56 9.62
CA PRO A 30 9.77 -15.48 9.85
C PRO A 30 9.15 -14.51 8.85
N ILE A 31 8.04 -14.91 8.24
CA ILE A 31 7.33 -14.08 7.25
C ILE A 31 6.68 -12.88 7.94
N GLY A 32 6.45 -12.97 9.25
CA GLY A 32 5.84 -11.97 10.11
C GLY A 32 5.31 -12.61 11.37
N GLU A 33 4.77 -11.80 12.27
CA GLU A 33 4.24 -12.23 13.55
C GLU A 33 2.90 -11.55 13.85
N PHE A 34 2.04 -12.22 14.62
CA PHE A 34 0.82 -11.64 15.16
C PHE A 34 1.06 -11.20 16.60
N LEU A 35 0.95 -9.91 16.86
CA LEU A 35 1.20 -9.28 18.15
C LEU A 35 -0.12 -8.73 18.70
N PRO A 36 -0.93 -9.55 19.41
CA PRO A 36 -2.20 -9.10 19.98
C PRO A 36 -1.98 -8.18 21.18
N GLU A 37 -2.71 -7.07 21.24
CA GLU A 37 -2.82 -6.23 22.43
C GLU A 37 -3.97 -6.70 23.33
N SER A 38 -4.93 -7.44 22.77
CA SER A 38 -6.06 -8.01 23.50
C SER A 38 -6.60 -9.27 22.83
N GLU A 39 -7.43 -10.03 23.54
CA GLU A 39 -8.15 -11.19 22.96
C GLU A 39 -9.09 -10.79 21.81
N ALA A 40 -9.54 -9.53 21.77
CA ALA A 40 -10.38 -9.02 20.69
C ALA A 40 -9.69 -9.05 19.33
N PHE A 41 -8.34 -8.97 19.28
CA PHE A 41 -7.56 -9.12 18.05
C PHE A 41 -7.91 -10.43 17.31
N TRP A 42 -8.05 -11.54 18.05
CA TRP A 42 -8.31 -12.85 17.47
C TRP A 42 -9.75 -13.02 16.96
N ASN A 43 -10.65 -12.11 17.30
CA ASN A 43 -11.98 -12.05 16.69
C ASN A 43 -11.94 -11.44 15.30
N VAL A 44 -10.95 -10.58 15.03
CA VAL A 44 -10.74 -9.90 13.75
C VAL A 44 -9.76 -10.69 12.88
N VAL A 45 -8.60 -11.04 13.42
CA VAL A 45 -7.58 -11.88 12.77
C VAL A 45 -7.62 -13.27 13.42
N PRO A 46 -8.26 -14.28 12.81
CA PRO A 46 -8.38 -15.61 13.40
C PRO A 46 -7.02 -16.23 13.74
N ARG A 47 -6.95 -17.03 14.82
CA ARG A 47 -5.72 -17.73 15.21
C ARG A 47 -5.23 -18.75 14.16
N THR A 48 -6.10 -19.12 13.23
CA THR A 48 -5.80 -19.98 12.08
C THR A 48 -5.26 -19.22 10.89
N SER A 49 -5.14 -17.89 11.00
CA SER A 49 -4.66 -17.05 9.90
C SER A 49 -3.24 -17.41 9.49
N VAL A 50 -2.99 -17.40 8.19
CA VAL A 50 -1.68 -17.71 7.61
C VAL A 50 -1.21 -16.55 6.78
N LEU A 51 -0.01 -16.06 7.08
CA LEU A 51 0.67 -15.02 6.32
C LEU A 51 1.64 -15.67 5.33
N GLU A 52 1.52 -15.35 4.06
CA GLU A 52 2.34 -15.88 2.98
C GLU A 52 2.96 -14.75 2.17
N ARG A 53 4.18 -14.95 1.71
CA ARG A 53 4.81 -14.10 0.71
C ARG A 53 4.44 -14.63 -0.67
N ILE A 54 3.73 -13.82 -1.45
CA ILE A 54 3.26 -14.21 -2.78
C ILE A 54 3.99 -13.52 -3.92
N GLY A 55 4.80 -12.49 -3.64
CA GLY A 55 5.61 -11.77 -4.63
C GLY A 55 6.86 -11.15 -4.02
N ILE A 56 7.94 -11.13 -4.79
CA ILE A 56 9.23 -10.53 -4.46
C ILE A 56 9.85 -9.90 -5.71
N GLU A 57 10.90 -9.10 -5.51
CA GLU A 57 11.70 -8.52 -6.61
C GLU A 57 11.00 -7.40 -7.39
N PHE A 58 10.01 -6.76 -6.80
CA PHE A 58 9.47 -5.49 -7.28
C PHE A 58 10.34 -4.32 -6.79
N GLU A 59 10.17 -3.13 -7.37
CA GLU A 59 10.90 -1.95 -6.92
C GLU A 59 10.18 -1.27 -5.74
N PHE A 60 8.91 -0.88 -5.92
CA PHE A 60 8.07 -0.31 -4.86
C PHE A 60 6.59 -0.54 -5.17
N THR A 61 6.02 -1.54 -4.52
CA THR A 61 4.63 -1.95 -4.76
C THR A 61 3.65 -1.12 -3.94
N GLU A 62 2.53 -0.77 -4.57
CA GLU A 62 1.48 0.06 -4.02
C GLU A 62 0.10 -0.27 -4.62
N GLY A 63 -0.92 0.40 -4.08
CA GLY A 63 -2.28 0.43 -4.60
C GLY A 63 -2.88 -0.91 -4.93
N PRO A 64 -2.87 -1.91 -4.05
CA PRO A 64 -3.47 -3.19 -4.35
C PRO A 64 -4.98 -3.05 -4.49
N ALA A 65 -5.55 -3.70 -5.50
CA ALA A 65 -6.99 -3.74 -5.70
C ALA A 65 -7.46 -5.12 -6.14
N TRP A 66 -8.45 -5.66 -5.45
CA TRP A 66 -9.04 -6.95 -5.78
C TRP A 66 -10.13 -6.80 -6.83
N HIS A 67 -10.06 -7.59 -7.88
CA HIS A 67 -11.11 -7.67 -8.89
C HIS A 67 -12.10 -8.80 -8.57
N PRO A 68 -13.44 -8.58 -8.65
CA PRO A 68 -14.45 -9.62 -8.37
C PRO A 68 -14.33 -10.90 -9.20
N LYS A 69 -13.61 -10.87 -10.32
CA LYS A 69 -13.28 -12.06 -11.12
C LYS A 69 -12.16 -12.93 -10.55
N GLY A 70 -11.64 -12.60 -9.35
CA GLY A 70 -10.69 -13.45 -8.64
C GLY A 70 -9.22 -13.19 -8.99
N TYR A 71 -8.79 -11.94 -9.09
CA TYR A 71 -7.39 -11.57 -9.23
C TYR A 71 -7.07 -10.25 -8.54
N LEU A 72 -5.82 -10.09 -8.15
CA LEU A 72 -5.26 -8.87 -7.60
C LEU A 72 -4.60 -8.05 -8.71
N VAL A 73 -4.75 -6.72 -8.67
CA VAL A 73 -3.86 -5.79 -9.37
C VAL A 73 -3.11 -4.95 -8.34
N PHE A 74 -1.95 -4.45 -8.71
CA PHE A 74 -1.15 -3.53 -7.90
C PHE A 74 -0.21 -2.73 -8.79
N SER A 75 0.25 -1.61 -8.28
CA SER A 75 1.22 -0.74 -8.92
C SER A 75 2.64 -1.10 -8.48
N ASP A 76 3.60 -0.99 -9.39
CA ASP A 76 5.02 -0.84 -9.09
C ASP A 76 5.43 0.53 -9.62
N ILE A 77 5.52 1.51 -8.72
CA ILE A 77 5.61 2.93 -9.08
C ILE A 77 6.89 3.22 -9.85
N PRO A 78 8.12 2.86 -9.36
CA PRO A 78 9.35 3.14 -10.09
C PRO A 78 9.46 2.34 -11.39
N ALA A 79 8.99 1.09 -11.42
CA ALA A 79 8.92 0.28 -12.63
C ALA A 79 7.89 0.81 -13.64
N ASN A 80 7.10 1.82 -13.25
CA ASN A 80 6.08 2.46 -14.08
C ASN A 80 5.07 1.46 -14.66
N THR A 81 4.64 0.47 -13.83
CA THR A 81 3.89 -0.69 -14.30
C THR A 81 2.76 -1.03 -13.33
N ILE A 82 1.60 -1.35 -13.89
CA ILE A 82 0.50 -2.01 -13.17
C ILE A 82 0.56 -3.50 -13.51
N TYR A 83 0.65 -4.33 -12.47
CA TYR A 83 0.65 -5.78 -12.59
C TYR A 83 -0.69 -6.39 -12.18
N ARG A 84 -0.94 -7.59 -12.67
CA ARG A 84 -2.00 -8.48 -12.22
C ARG A 84 -1.42 -9.81 -11.76
N TRP A 85 -1.77 -10.20 -10.54
CA TRP A 85 -1.48 -11.53 -10.01
C TRP A 85 -2.71 -12.44 -10.13
N THR A 86 -2.53 -13.65 -10.60
CA THR A 86 -3.59 -14.61 -10.88
C THR A 86 -3.54 -15.87 -10.01
N GLY A 87 -2.82 -15.79 -8.88
CA GLY A 87 -2.58 -16.95 -8.01
C GLY A 87 -1.27 -17.69 -8.30
N LYS A 88 -0.68 -17.50 -9.49
CA LYS A 88 0.58 -18.16 -9.87
C LYS A 88 1.58 -17.23 -10.55
N ASN A 89 1.10 -16.40 -11.46
CA ASN A 89 1.94 -15.56 -12.32
C ASN A 89 1.56 -14.10 -12.21
N TYR A 90 2.51 -13.24 -12.51
CA TYR A 90 2.32 -11.81 -12.70
C TYR A 90 2.27 -11.50 -14.19
N VAL A 91 1.30 -10.70 -14.59
CA VAL A 91 1.18 -10.21 -15.97
C VAL A 91 1.03 -8.69 -15.96
N VAL A 92 1.62 -8.03 -16.94
CA VAL A 92 1.50 -6.59 -17.11
C VAL A 92 0.07 -6.26 -17.56
N VAL A 93 -0.57 -5.34 -16.85
CA VAL A 93 -1.87 -4.75 -17.21
C VAL A 93 -1.66 -3.49 -18.03
N ARG A 94 -0.73 -2.63 -17.55
CA ARG A 94 -0.41 -1.37 -18.20
C ARG A 94 1.05 -0.97 -17.94
N GLN A 95 1.75 -0.61 -19.03
CA GLN A 95 3.11 -0.06 -19.01
C GLN A 95 3.30 0.78 -20.28
N PRO A 96 3.69 2.09 -20.21
CA PRO A 96 3.87 2.84 -18.96
C PRO A 96 2.54 3.11 -18.24
N SER A 97 2.58 3.14 -16.91
CA SER A 97 1.42 3.41 -16.06
C SER A 97 1.28 4.88 -15.65
N SER A 98 2.16 5.75 -16.09
CA SER A 98 2.32 7.11 -15.56
C SER A 98 2.62 7.14 -14.07
N GLN A 99 3.44 6.20 -13.60
CA GLN A 99 3.77 6.05 -12.18
C GLN A 99 2.50 5.96 -11.33
N ALA A 100 1.59 5.04 -11.75
CA ALA A 100 0.36 4.78 -11.01
C ALA A 100 0.67 4.34 -9.59
N ASN A 101 -0.13 4.80 -8.64
CA ASN A 101 -0.09 4.47 -7.22
C ASN A 101 -1.40 3.76 -6.82
N GLY A 102 -2.30 4.42 -6.10
CA GLY A 102 -3.58 3.87 -5.67
C GLY A 102 -4.44 3.39 -6.84
N LEU A 103 -5.02 2.19 -6.70
CA LEU A 103 -5.87 1.57 -7.72
C LEU A 103 -7.21 1.19 -7.13
N LEU A 104 -8.27 1.27 -7.93
CA LEU A 104 -9.61 0.88 -7.51
C LEU A 104 -10.43 0.34 -8.68
N PHE A 105 -11.08 -0.81 -8.52
CA PHE A 105 -12.05 -1.28 -9.50
C PHE A 105 -13.43 -0.65 -9.29
N GLN A 106 -14.02 -0.18 -10.38
CA GLN A 106 -15.43 0.19 -10.44
C GLN A 106 -16.29 -0.98 -10.90
N ALA A 107 -17.60 -0.88 -10.65
CA ALA A 107 -18.56 -1.77 -11.28
C ALA A 107 -18.38 -1.77 -12.81
N GLY A 108 -18.48 -2.94 -13.43
CA GLY A 108 -18.22 -3.10 -14.87
C GLY A 108 -16.74 -3.34 -15.22
N GLY A 109 -15.83 -3.32 -14.23
CA GLY A 109 -14.42 -3.70 -14.41
C GLY A 109 -13.52 -2.57 -14.90
N ASN A 110 -13.98 -1.31 -14.85
CA ASN A 110 -13.09 -0.18 -15.06
C ASN A 110 -12.09 -0.09 -13.90
N LEU A 111 -10.82 0.18 -14.21
CA LEU A 111 -9.78 0.41 -13.25
C LEU A 111 -9.50 1.92 -13.13
N LEU A 112 -9.71 2.49 -11.95
CA LEU A 112 -9.23 3.82 -11.61
C LEU A 112 -7.79 3.71 -11.13
N ALA A 113 -6.98 4.73 -11.46
CA ALA A 113 -5.61 4.85 -11.01
C ALA A 113 -5.30 6.31 -10.62
N CYS A 114 -4.70 6.49 -9.46
CA CYS A 114 -4.00 7.71 -9.10
C CYS A 114 -2.63 7.68 -9.79
N GLU A 115 -2.33 8.68 -10.60
CA GLU A 115 -1.10 8.72 -11.40
C GLU A 115 -0.22 9.90 -11.00
N HIS A 116 0.97 9.61 -10.48
CA HIS A 116 1.95 10.63 -10.10
C HIS A 116 2.48 11.38 -11.34
N GLY A 117 2.83 10.64 -12.40
CA GLY A 117 3.44 11.20 -13.60
C GLY A 117 2.50 12.11 -14.40
N SER A 118 1.24 11.75 -14.56
CA SER A 118 0.22 12.59 -15.21
C SER A 118 -0.40 13.61 -14.26
N ARG A 119 -0.22 13.45 -12.95
CA ARG A 119 -0.81 14.27 -11.89
C ARG A 119 -2.35 14.28 -12.00
N SER A 120 -2.92 13.08 -12.13
CA SER A 120 -4.35 12.92 -12.39
C SER A 120 -4.88 11.60 -11.87
N ILE A 121 -6.21 11.50 -11.78
CA ILE A 121 -6.90 10.22 -11.66
C ILE A 121 -7.40 9.84 -13.04
N THR A 122 -7.05 8.62 -13.47
CA THR A 122 -7.46 8.07 -14.76
C THR A 122 -8.38 6.87 -14.60
N ARG A 123 -9.10 6.55 -15.67
CA ARG A 123 -9.94 5.36 -15.78
C ARG A 123 -9.54 4.57 -17.01
N LEU A 124 -9.09 3.33 -16.79
CA LEU A 124 -8.87 2.34 -17.84
C LEU A 124 -10.09 1.44 -17.93
N SER A 125 -10.78 1.45 -19.05
CA SER A 125 -11.92 0.57 -19.30
C SER A 125 -11.46 -0.82 -19.78
N PRO A 126 -12.32 -1.86 -19.67
CA PRO A 126 -11.97 -3.23 -20.08
C PRO A 126 -11.60 -3.38 -21.56
N ASP A 127 -12.04 -2.46 -22.42
CA ASP A 127 -11.69 -2.39 -23.85
C ASP A 127 -10.36 -1.66 -24.12
N GLY A 128 -9.65 -1.24 -23.04
CA GLY A 128 -8.34 -0.59 -23.11
C GLY A 128 -8.37 0.92 -23.30
N LYS A 129 -9.55 1.56 -23.29
CA LYS A 129 -9.64 3.02 -23.39
C LYS A 129 -9.25 3.70 -22.08
N LEU A 130 -8.24 4.58 -22.13
CA LEU A 130 -7.83 5.42 -21.03
C LEU A 130 -8.53 6.79 -21.10
N THR A 131 -9.04 7.26 -19.95
CA THR A 131 -9.74 8.54 -19.82
C THR A 131 -9.31 9.23 -18.52
N THR A 132 -8.92 10.49 -18.58
CA THR A 132 -8.70 11.32 -17.40
C THR A 132 -10.04 11.66 -16.75
N ILE A 133 -10.14 11.47 -15.44
CA ILE A 133 -11.32 11.77 -14.62
C ILE A 133 -11.17 13.13 -13.95
N VAL A 134 -10.02 13.39 -13.33
CA VAL A 134 -9.68 14.65 -12.70
C VAL A 134 -8.18 14.88 -12.74
N ASP A 135 -7.75 16.10 -13.08
CA ASP A 135 -6.35 16.52 -13.15
C ASP A 135 -6.10 17.88 -12.50
N SER A 136 -7.17 18.57 -12.11
CA SER A 136 -7.09 19.94 -11.63
C SER A 136 -8.19 20.28 -10.62
N TYR A 137 -7.93 21.27 -9.80
CA TYR A 137 -8.87 21.90 -8.89
C TYR A 137 -8.78 23.40 -8.99
N GLN A 138 -9.92 24.09 -9.27
CA GLN A 138 -9.99 25.54 -9.47
C GLN A 138 -8.95 26.09 -10.49
N GLY A 139 -8.74 25.34 -11.58
CA GLY A 139 -7.80 25.72 -12.65
C GLY A 139 -6.33 25.48 -12.35
N LYS A 140 -5.98 24.92 -11.18
CA LYS A 140 -4.63 24.53 -10.80
C LYS A 140 -4.48 23.02 -10.92
N ARG A 141 -3.33 22.55 -11.40
CA ARG A 141 -3.03 21.12 -11.46
C ARG A 141 -2.97 20.51 -10.06
N LEU A 142 -3.44 19.27 -9.94
CA LEU A 142 -3.23 18.46 -8.75
C LEU A 142 -1.73 18.29 -8.48
N ASN A 143 -1.36 17.97 -7.23
CA ASN A 143 0.04 17.70 -6.88
C ASN A 143 0.51 16.36 -7.49
N SER A 144 0.08 15.26 -6.91
CA SER A 144 0.28 13.89 -7.41
C SER A 144 -0.68 12.96 -6.66
N PRO A 145 -1.90 12.76 -7.16
CA PRO A 145 -2.89 11.89 -6.51
C PRO A 145 -2.28 10.56 -6.08
N ASN A 146 -2.50 10.20 -4.81
CA ASN A 146 -1.82 9.09 -4.18
C ASN A 146 -2.74 7.88 -3.99
N ASP A 147 -3.81 8.00 -3.22
CA ASP A 147 -4.74 6.90 -2.96
C ASP A 147 -6.20 7.35 -3.10
N LEU A 148 -7.12 6.40 -3.26
CA LEU A 148 -8.51 6.69 -3.53
C LEU A 148 -9.45 5.61 -3.00
N CYS A 149 -10.64 6.05 -2.57
CA CYS A 149 -11.77 5.19 -2.30
C CYS A 149 -13.05 5.74 -2.96
N ARG A 150 -14.11 4.93 -3.01
CA ARG A 150 -15.34 5.29 -3.72
C ARG A 150 -16.56 4.93 -2.91
N SER A 151 -17.52 5.86 -2.83
CA SER A 151 -18.82 5.59 -2.22
C SER A 151 -19.75 4.80 -3.16
N SER A 152 -20.80 4.22 -2.59
CA SER A 152 -21.87 3.55 -3.32
C SER A 152 -22.60 4.48 -4.30
N LEU A 153 -22.70 5.78 -3.95
CA LEU A 153 -23.24 6.83 -4.82
C LEU A 153 -22.34 7.18 -6.00
N GLY A 154 -21.08 6.73 -5.97
CA GLY A 154 -20.13 6.94 -7.06
C GLY A 154 -19.16 8.10 -6.84
N ALA A 155 -19.22 8.79 -5.70
CA ALA A 155 -18.22 9.79 -5.37
C ALA A 155 -16.85 9.13 -5.16
N ILE A 156 -15.80 9.74 -5.70
CA ILE A 156 -14.41 9.33 -5.52
C ILE A 156 -13.77 10.29 -4.51
N PHE A 157 -13.25 9.75 -3.42
CA PHE A 157 -12.44 10.46 -2.46
C PHE A 157 -10.98 10.13 -2.72
N PHE A 158 -10.10 11.12 -2.69
CA PHE A 158 -8.68 10.90 -2.97
C PHE A 158 -7.78 11.87 -2.24
N THR A 159 -6.54 11.46 -2.05
CA THR A 159 -5.46 12.26 -1.45
C THR A 159 -4.52 12.77 -2.54
N ASP A 160 -3.97 13.97 -2.33
CA ASP A 160 -3.12 14.65 -3.30
C ASP A 160 -1.85 15.23 -2.66
N PRO A 161 -0.99 14.38 -2.06
CA PRO A 161 0.32 14.78 -1.56
C PRO A 161 1.31 15.00 -2.71
N PRO A 162 2.53 15.52 -2.42
CA PRO A 162 3.49 15.86 -3.48
C PRO A 162 4.47 14.73 -3.82
N TRP A 163 4.19 13.46 -3.47
CA TRP A 163 5.14 12.35 -3.63
C TRP A 163 5.65 12.14 -5.07
N GLY A 164 4.85 12.49 -6.08
CA GLY A 164 5.22 12.42 -7.48
C GLY A 164 5.95 13.65 -8.01
N LEU A 165 6.21 14.66 -7.18
CA LEU A 165 6.96 15.84 -7.55
C LEU A 165 8.43 15.68 -7.11
N PRO A 166 9.43 15.98 -7.99
CA PRO A 166 10.84 15.77 -7.67
C PRO A 166 11.33 16.47 -6.39
N GLU A 167 10.90 17.71 -6.17
CA GLU A 167 11.28 18.51 -5.00
C GLU A 167 10.17 18.53 -3.93
N LEU A 168 9.21 17.61 -4.00
CA LEU A 168 8.11 17.46 -3.04
C LEU A 168 7.36 18.79 -2.84
N ASN A 169 7.17 19.21 -1.56
CA ASN A 169 6.50 20.47 -1.23
C ASN A 169 7.23 21.73 -1.72
N ALA A 170 8.53 21.66 -2.02
CA ALA A 170 9.33 22.75 -2.56
C ALA A 170 9.34 22.81 -4.09
N ASP A 171 8.70 21.86 -4.76
CA ASP A 171 8.70 21.76 -6.21
C ASP A 171 8.03 22.97 -6.86
N THR A 172 8.70 23.58 -7.82
CA THR A 172 8.18 24.76 -8.54
C THR A 172 6.99 24.45 -9.45
N ALA A 173 6.78 23.18 -9.79
CA ALA A 173 5.59 22.72 -10.52
C ALA A 173 4.38 22.48 -9.62
N LYS A 174 4.51 22.65 -8.30
CA LYS A 174 3.40 22.52 -7.35
C LYS A 174 2.51 23.74 -7.40
N ASP A 175 1.33 23.61 -8.04
CA ASP A 175 0.38 24.73 -8.22
C ASP A 175 -0.48 24.98 -6.98
N LEU A 176 -0.89 23.90 -6.28
CA LEU A 176 -1.69 23.98 -5.05
C LEU A 176 -0.76 24.27 -3.86
N PRO A 177 -1.08 25.27 -3.01
CA PRO A 177 -0.23 25.67 -1.88
C PRO A 177 -0.30 24.72 -0.68
N TYR A 178 -1.07 23.65 -0.79
CA TYR A 178 -1.32 22.65 0.24
C TYR A 178 -1.32 21.24 -0.36
N ASN A 179 -1.38 20.24 0.49
CA ASN A 179 -1.63 18.85 0.15
C ASN A 179 -3.09 18.56 0.50
N GLY A 180 -3.89 18.20 -0.52
CA GLY A 180 -5.35 18.17 -0.36
C GLY A 180 -5.91 16.77 -0.14
N VAL A 181 -7.03 16.71 0.56
CA VAL A 181 -7.99 15.62 0.48
C VAL A 181 -9.19 16.13 -0.29
N PHE A 182 -9.59 15.40 -1.32
CA PHE A 182 -10.62 15.84 -2.25
C PHE A 182 -11.74 14.81 -2.41
N ARG A 183 -12.90 15.30 -2.85
CA ARG A 183 -14.03 14.52 -3.34
C ARG A 183 -14.33 14.94 -4.77
N TRP A 184 -14.37 13.96 -5.68
CA TRP A 184 -14.89 14.15 -7.03
C TRP A 184 -16.24 13.46 -7.16
N TYR A 185 -17.25 14.17 -7.64
CA TYR A 185 -18.57 13.63 -7.89
C TYR A 185 -19.25 14.34 -9.05
N ASN A 186 -19.80 13.60 -10.01
CA ASN A 186 -20.53 14.12 -11.17
C ASN A 186 -19.79 15.21 -11.97
N GLY A 187 -18.47 15.13 -12.08
CA GLY A 187 -17.66 16.10 -12.83
C GLY A 187 -17.19 17.29 -11.98
N GLU A 188 -17.57 17.38 -10.73
CA GLU A 188 -17.17 18.43 -9.81
C GLU A 188 -16.17 17.89 -8.78
N THR A 189 -15.09 18.66 -8.55
CA THR A 189 -14.11 18.39 -7.49
C THR A 189 -14.29 19.38 -6.37
N THR A 190 -14.41 18.90 -5.14
CA THR A 190 -14.49 19.68 -3.92
C THR A 190 -13.33 19.37 -3.00
N LEU A 191 -12.78 20.40 -2.33
CA LEU A 191 -11.75 20.24 -1.31
C LEU A 191 -12.41 19.85 0.00
N ILE A 192 -11.96 18.74 0.61
CA ILE A 192 -12.39 18.27 1.93
C ILE A 192 -11.50 18.88 3.01
N ASP A 193 -10.18 18.71 2.83
CA ASP A 193 -9.20 19.17 3.82
C ASP A 193 -7.91 19.62 3.13
N SER A 194 -7.30 20.67 3.66
CA SER A 194 -6.00 21.22 3.24
C SER A 194 -5.05 21.40 4.41
N THR A 195 -5.39 20.82 5.57
CA THR A 195 -4.64 21.03 6.82
C THR A 195 -3.71 19.85 7.16
N LEU A 196 -3.88 18.72 6.46
CA LEU A 196 -2.98 17.58 6.61
C LEU A 196 -1.65 17.86 5.92
N SER A 197 -0.54 17.57 6.61
CA SER A 197 0.80 17.81 6.08
C SER A 197 1.16 16.86 4.93
N TRP A 198 0.82 15.57 5.09
CA TRP A 198 1.13 14.50 4.14
C TRP A 198 -0.02 13.47 4.07
N PRO A 199 -1.21 13.85 3.53
CA PRO A 199 -2.30 12.89 3.38
C PRO A 199 -1.87 11.75 2.45
N ASN A 200 -2.16 10.49 2.86
CA ASN A 200 -1.74 9.29 2.15
C ASN A 200 -2.93 8.35 1.94
N GLY A 201 -2.96 7.18 2.54
CA GLY A 201 -4.05 6.22 2.40
C GLY A 201 -5.41 6.80 2.80
N ILE A 202 -6.46 6.32 2.13
CA ILE A 202 -7.84 6.81 2.31
C ILE A 202 -8.84 5.66 2.19
N ALA A 203 -9.80 5.57 3.12
CA ALA A 203 -10.83 4.55 3.10
C ALA A 203 -12.16 5.04 3.68
N LEU A 204 -13.26 4.47 3.22
CA LEU A 204 -14.60 4.67 3.78
C LEU A 204 -14.95 3.55 4.77
N SER A 205 -15.73 3.90 5.81
CA SER A 205 -16.41 2.89 6.62
C SER A 205 -17.45 2.13 5.77
N PRO A 206 -17.82 0.87 6.13
CA PRO A 206 -18.78 0.08 5.35
C PRO A 206 -20.18 0.73 5.22
N ASP A 207 -20.56 1.54 6.21
CA ASP A 207 -21.82 2.31 6.21
C ASP A 207 -21.67 3.69 5.55
N GLU A 208 -20.47 4.02 5.05
CA GLU A 208 -20.09 5.28 4.39
C GLU A 208 -20.31 6.55 5.25
N ARG A 209 -20.46 6.38 6.57
CA ARG A 209 -20.62 7.50 7.51
C ARG A 209 -19.30 8.14 7.92
N TYR A 210 -18.19 7.44 7.68
CA TYR A 210 -16.87 7.91 8.02
C TYR A 210 -15.91 7.73 6.86
N LEU A 211 -15.09 8.76 6.65
CA LEU A 211 -13.91 8.72 5.80
C LEU A 211 -12.67 8.76 6.68
N TYR A 212 -11.72 7.86 6.46
CA TYR A 212 -10.45 7.81 7.16
C TYR A 212 -9.34 8.22 6.23
N VAL A 213 -8.38 9.01 6.74
CA VAL A 213 -7.21 9.47 5.97
C VAL A 213 -5.97 9.33 6.84
N ALA A 214 -4.95 8.67 6.34
CA ALA A 214 -3.63 8.60 6.95
C ALA A 214 -2.87 9.91 6.73
N ASN A 215 -2.17 10.41 7.76
CA ASN A 215 -1.23 11.51 7.64
C ASN A 215 0.18 11.00 7.95
N MET A 216 1.01 10.91 6.92
CA MET A 216 2.38 10.39 6.99
C MET A 216 3.39 11.53 6.90
N GLU A 217 3.64 12.22 7.99
CA GLU A 217 4.67 13.23 8.03
C GLU A 217 6.05 12.57 8.12
N ILE A 218 6.87 12.76 7.08
CA ILE A 218 8.25 12.23 7.03
C ILE A 218 9.31 13.32 7.17
N ILE A 219 8.89 14.59 7.04
CA ILE A 219 9.75 15.77 7.20
C ILE A 219 9.04 16.65 8.21
N PRO A 220 9.66 16.93 9.38
CA PRO A 220 9.04 17.76 10.40
C PRO A 220 8.74 19.16 9.85
N THR A 221 7.48 19.57 9.91
CA THR A 221 7.07 20.92 9.49
C THR A 221 7.33 21.96 10.58
N GLY A 222 7.57 21.52 11.82
CA GLY A 222 7.75 22.36 13.01
C GLY A 222 9.18 22.61 13.49
N GLY A 223 10.21 22.04 12.84
CA GLY A 223 11.61 22.25 13.23
C GLY A 223 12.07 21.48 14.46
N GLU A 224 11.25 20.59 14.99
CA GLU A 224 11.59 19.59 16.01
C GLU A 224 11.54 18.19 15.37
N ASP A 225 12.29 17.22 15.90
CA ASP A 225 12.32 15.82 15.41
C ASP A 225 11.00 15.08 15.71
N GLN A 226 9.88 15.77 15.68
CA GLN A 226 8.57 15.22 16.01
C GLN A 226 7.69 15.18 14.75
N TYR A 227 7.33 13.96 14.35
CA TYR A 227 6.49 13.69 13.19
C TYR A 227 5.02 13.58 13.61
N ASP A 228 4.14 14.21 12.84
CA ASP A 228 2.69 14.06 13.01
C ASP A 228 2.18 12.80 12.29
N VAL A 229 2.20 11.68 13.02
CA VAL A 229 1.83 10.33 12.57
C VAL A 229 0.49 9.98 13.17
N PHE A 230 -0.58 10.13 12.40
CA PHE A 230 -1.94 9.85 12.85
C PHE A 230 -2.87 9.48 11.70
N TRP A 231 -4.05 8.96 12.05
CA TRP A 231 -5.17 8.73 11.14
C TRP A 231 -6.31 9.68 11.52
N MET A 232 -6.76 10.47 10.55
CA MET A 232 -7.91 11.38 10.68
C MET A 232 -9.19 10.63 10.35
N ARG A 233 -10.28 10.95 11.04
CA ARG A 233 -11.63 10.52 10.71
C ARG A 233 -12.50 11.74 10.44
N TYR A 234 -13.21 11.69 9.31
CA TYR A 234 -14.22 12.67 8.92
C TYR A 234 -15.60 12.02 9.01
N GLN A 235 -16.54 12.68 9.70
CA GLN A 235 -17.93 12.29 9.69
C GLN A 235 -18.58 12.83 8.42
N LEU A 236 -19.30 11.97 7.69
CA LEU A 236 -19.97 12.31 6.45
C LEU A 236 -21.50 12.33 6.65
N ASN A 237 -22.17 13.29 5.98
CA ASN A 237 -23.61 13.26 5.80
C ASN A 237 -24.03 12.28 4.68
N ALA A 238 -25.35 12.16 4.42
CA ALA A 238 -25.87 11.25 3.42
C ALA A 238 -25.43 11.59 1.97
N GLU A 239 -25.07 12.83 1.71
CA GLU A 239 -24.58 13.34 0.43
C GLU A 239 -23.05 13.11 0.27
N GLY A 240 -22.38 12.60 1.33
CA GLY A 240 -20.93 12.37 1.38
C GLY A 240 -20.13 13.66 1.57
N GLU A 241 -20.72 14.66 2.23
CA GLU A 241 -20.06 15.90 2.63
C GLU A 241 -19.62 15.81 4.09
N VAL A 242 -18.54 16.48 4.43
CA VAL A 242 -17.95 16.44 5.78
C VAL A 242 -18.73 17.34 6.72
N GLU A 243 -19.19 16.78 7.83
CA GLU A 243 -19.85 17.50 8.94
C GLU A 243 -18.90 17.78 10.10
N ASP A 244 -17.96 16.85 10.38
CA ASP A 244 -17.02 16.96 11.49
C ASP A 244 -15.72 16.18 11.18
N LYS A 245 -14.63 16.50 11.89
CA LYS A 245 -13.37 15.77 11.82
C LYS A 245 -12.68 15.65 13.17
N SER A 246 -12.02 14.55 13.38
CA SER A 246 -11.24 14.30 14.60
C SER A 246 -10.07 13.35 14.30
N ILE A 247 -9.01 13.43 15.10
CA ILE A 247 -7.98 12.40 15.09
C ILE A 247 -8.63 11.09 15.56
N PHE A 248 -8.58 10.06 14.71
CA PHE A 248 -9.11 8.75 15.00
C PHE A 248 -8.15 7.92 15.85
N TYR A 249 -6.89 7.91 15.43
CA TYR A 249 -5.82 7.19 16.13
C TYR A 249 -4.49 7.91 15.94
N LYS A 250 -3.67 7.93 16.98
CA LYS A 250 -2.29 8.40 16.94
C LYS A 250 -1.39 7.30 17.49
N ALA A 251 -0.42 6.85 16.69
CA ALA A 251 0.49 5.81 17.12
C ALA A 251 1.35 6.29 18.29
N PRO A 252 1.41 5.53 19.40
CA PRO A 252 2.17 5.94 20.58
C PRO A 252 3.68 5.85 20.39
N ASP A 253 4.14 4.92 19.53
CA ASP A 253 5.55 4.71 19.21
C ASP A 253 5.75 4.82 17.70
N THR A 254 6.54 5.79 17.29
CA THR A 254 6.90 6.04 15.89
C THR A 254 8.34 5.68 15.58
N THR A 255 9.04 5.02 16.51
CA THR A 255 10.45 4.61 16.32
C THR A 255 10.58 3.33 15.51
N LEU A 256 9.52 2.52 15.43
CA LEU A 256 9.48 1.31 14.62
C LEU A 256 9.38 1.65 13.12
N PRO A 257 9.96 0.81 12.23
CA PRO A 257 9.84 1.01 10.79
C PRO A 257 8.38 1.00 10.31
N GLY A 258 8.08 1.86 9.35
CA GLY A 258 6.74 2.01 8.78
C GLY A 258 6.04 3.29 9.27
N GLY A 259 4.95 3.61 8.64
CA GLY A 259 4.17 4.81 8.94
C GLY A 259 2.75 4.73 8.37
N PRO A 260 1.90 5.74 8.62
CA PRO A 260 0.54 5.81 8.09
C PRO A 260 0.55 5.97 6.57
N ASP A 261 0.50 4.86 5.86
CA ASP A 261 0.47 4.79 4.40
C ASP A 261 -0.93 4.33 3.96
N GLY A 262 -1.07 3.20 3.30
CA GLY A 262 -2.37 2.69 2.90
C GLY A 262 -3.20 2.08 4.03
N MET A 263 -4.49 1.84 3.75
CA MET A 263 -5.43 1.23 4.69
C MET A 263 -6.58 0.51 4.00
N SER A 264 -7.22 -0.39 4.74
CA SER A 264 -8.48 -1.04 4.33
C SER A 264 -9.40 -1.22 5.54
N VAL A 265 -10.71 -1.20 5.29
CA VAL A 265 -11.73 -1.40 6.33
C VAL A 265 -12.49 -2.69 6.04
N ASP A 266 -12.64 -3.57 7.03
CA ASP A 266 -13.43 -4.80 6.89
C ASP A 266 -14.94 -4.51 6.96
N GLN A 267 -15.77 -5.52 6.66
CA GLN A 267 -17.24 -5.37 6.69
C GLN A 267 -17.82 -5.09 8.08
N LEU A 268 -17.05 -5.27 9.14
CA LEU A 268 -17.45 -4.98 10.52
C LEU A 268 -17.00 -3.60 10.99
N GLY A 269 -16.24 -2.88 10.14
CA GLY A 269 -15.73 -1.55 10.44
C GLY A 269 -14.37 -1.54 11.13
N ASN A 270 -13.68 -2.69 11.24
CA ASN A 270 -12.31 -2.70 11.73
C ASN A 270 -11.36 -2.18 10.65
N LEU A 271 -10.40 -1.36 11.06
CA LEU A 271 -9.40 -0.79 10.17
C LEU A 271 -8.11 -1.60 10.26
N PHE A 272 -7.60 -1.95 9.09
CA PHE A 272 -6.26 -2.45 8.91
C PHE A 272 -5.46 -1.32 8.27
N VAL A 273 -4.48 -0.80 8.99
CA VAL A 273 -3.71 0.37 8.55
C VAL A 273 -2.23 0.06 8.59
N SER A 274 -1.49 0.43 7.55
CA SER A 274 -0.03 0.41 7.63
C SER A 274 0.44 1.41 8.69
N GLY A 275 1.40 1.03 9.48
CA GLY A 275 1.87 1.85 10.59
C GLY A 275 3.23 1.41 11.12
N PRO A 276 3.72 2.04 12.18
CA PRO A 276 4.94 1.62 12.84
C PRO A 276 4.86 0.16 13.28
N GLY A 277 5.83 -0.65 12.84
CA GLY A 277 5.94 -2.07 13.18
C GLY A 277 5.15 -3.04 12.29
N GLY A 278 4.32 -2.56 11.35
CA GLY A 278 3.57 -3.43 10.45
C GLY A 278 2.17 -2.92 10.13
N ILE A 279 1.17 -3.80 10.18
CA ILE A 279 -0.24 -3.44 10.03
C ILE A 279 -0.88 -3.39 11.40
N LEU A 280 -1.34 -2.21 11.79
CA LEU A 280 -2.12 -2.02 12.99
C LEU A 280 -3.57 -2.40 12.70
N VAL A 281 -4.17 -3.19 13.59
CA VAL A 281 -5.59 -3.56 13.53
C VAL A 281 -6.32 -2.75 14.58
N LEU A 282 -7.18 -1.83 14.13
CA LEU A 282 -7.95 -0.94 14.99
C LEU A 282 -9.43 -1.35 14.90
N ASP A 283 -10.16 -1.28 16.01
CA ASP A 283 -11.60 -1.40 15.95
C ASP A 283 -12.26 -0.10 15.41
N LYS A 284 -13.56 -0.15 15.16
CA LYS A 284 -14.34 1.00 14.65
C LYS A 284 -14.33 2.23 15.56
N ASP A 285 -13.93 2.07 16.82
CA ASP A 285 -13.88 3.15 17.83
C ASP A 285 -12.45 3.68 18.01
N GLY A 286 -11.45 3.10 17.31
CA GLY A 286 -10.06 3.52 17.34
C GLY A 286 -9.21 2.78 18.39
N THR A 287 -9.73 1.70 18.99
CA THR A 287 -8.93 0.88 19.90
C THR A 287 -7.94 0.03 19.11
N HIS A 288 -6.65 0.10 19.45
CA HIS A 288 -5.64 -0.78 18.88
C HIS A 288 -5.79 -2.20 19.46
N LEU A 289 -6.17 -3.13 18.61
CA LEU A 289 -6.41 -4.53 18.97
C LEU A 289 -5.12 -5.36 18.94
N GLY A 290 -4.19 -5.00 18.07
CA GLY A 290 -2.92 -5.68 17.87
C GLY A 290 -2.29 -5.34 16.53
N THR A 291 -1.10 -5.90 16.29
CA THR A 291 -0.28 -5.63 15.10
C THR A 291 0.04 -6.92 14.37
N ILE A 292 -0.06 -6.90 13.04
CA ILE A 292 0.51 -7.90 12.15
C ILE A 292 1.88 -7.39 11.76
N SER A 293 2.93 -7.85 12.45
CA SER A 293 4.30 -7.43 12.20
C SER A 293 4.82 -8.02 10.89
N LEU A 294 5.49 -7.19 10.11
CA LEU A 294 6.09 -7.58 8.84
C LEU A 294 7.59 -7.21 8.84
N PRO A 295 8.44 -8.03 8.19
CA PRO A 295 9.87 -7.73 8.10
C PRO A 295 10.17 -6.53 7.18
N ILE A 296 9.22 -6.14 6.36
CA ILE A 296 9.30 -5.00 5.44
C ILE A 296 8.08 -4.11 5.70
N ALA A 297 8.29 -2.79 5.78
CA ALA A 297 7.20 -1.85 6.01
C ALA A 297 6.10 -2.01 4.96
N ALA A 298 4.87 -2.22 5.43
CA ALA A 298 3.69 -2.25 4.58
C ALA A 298 3.48 -0.86 3.96
N THR A 299 3.06 -0.86 2.71
CA THR A 299 2.69 0.35 1.98
C THR A 299 1.17 0.48 1.88
N ASN A 300 0.50 -0.55 1.39
CA ASN A 300 -0.96 -0.52 1.25
C ASN A 300 -1.57 -1.93 1.37
N MET A 301 -2.90 -2.02 1.35
CA MET A 301 -3.59 -3.30 1.44
C MET A 301 -4.98 -3.27 0.81
N ALA A 302 -5.47 -4.44 0.41
CA ALA A 302 -6.82 -4.61 -0.10
C ALA A 302 -7.41 -5.95 0.34
N PHE A 303 -8.65 -5.94 0.77
CA PHE A 303 -9.37 -7.17 1.03
C PHE A 303 -9.71 -7.93 -0.25
N GLY A 304 -9.56 -9.24 -0.18
CA GLY A 304 -10.11 -10.20 -1.12
C GLY A 304 -11.59 -10.47 -0.85
N PRO A 305 -12.14 -11.57 -1.41
CA PRO A 305 -13.56 -11.85 -1.33
C PRO A 305 -14.01 -12.11 0.12
N LYS A 306 -15.04 -11.42 0.57
CA LYS A 306 -15.69 -11.61 1.88
C LYS A 306 -14.72 -11.45 3.06
N ASP A 307 -13.71 -10.59 2.92
CA ASP A 307 -12.67 -10.31 3.92
C ASP A 307 -11.94 -11.57 4.43
N LYS A 308 -11.90 -12.63 3.61
CA LYS A 308 -11.19 -13.87 3.94
C LYS A 308 -9.71 -13.82 3.63
N GLU A 309 -9.31 -12.86 2.85
CA GLU A 309 -7.93 -12.62 2.45
C GLU A 309 -7.64 -11.13 2.54
N LEU A 310 -6.45 -10.78 3.00
CA LEU A 310 -5.91 -9.43 2.91
C LEU A 310 -4.63 -9.50 2.08
N PHE A 311 -4.59 -8.79 0.97
CA PHE A 311 -3.41 -8.62 0.14
C PHE A 311 -2.68 -7.36 0.57
N ILE A 312 -1.39 -7.47 0.82
CA ILE A 312 -0.57 -6.41 1.41
C ILE A 312 0.59 -6.15 0.48
N THR A 313 0.72 -4.91 0.02
CA THR A 313 1.94 -4.43 -0.62
C THR A 313 2.91 -3.93 0.45
N ALA A 314 4.20 -4.23 0.27
CA ALA A 314 5.24 -3.89 1.23
C ALA A 314 6.55 -3.66 0.48
N ARG A 315 6.75 -2.46 -0.05
CA ARG A 315 7.90 -2.09 -0.87
C ARG A 315 8.15 -3.08 -2.00
N SER A 316 9.21 -3.88 -1.93
CA SER A 316 9.58 -4.87 -2.98
C SER A 316 8.83 -6.20 -2.89
N THR A 317 7.86 -6.33 -1.99
CA THR A 317 7.23 -7.61 -1.64
C THR A 317 5.72 -7.49 -1.57
N ILE A 318 5.05 -8.58 -1.88
CA ILE A 318 3.59 -8.70 -1.69
C ILE A 318 3.32 -9.89 -0.77
N TYR A 319 2.45 -9.67 0.21
CA TYR A 319 1.96 -10.71 1.12
C TYR A 319 0.48 -10.96 0.90
N ARG A 320 0.05 -12.16 1.29
CA ARG A 320 -1.33 -12.54 1.44
C ARG A 320 -1.53 -13.06 2.87
N LEU A 321 -2.47 -12.48 3.57
CA LEU A 321 -2.97 -12.98 4.84
C LEU A 321 -4.28 -13.70 4.58
N SER A 322 -4.30 -15.02 4.78
CA SER A 322 -5.53 -15.83 4.75
C SER A 322 -6.17 -15.81 6.12
N MET A 323 -7.45 -15.42 6.19
CA MET A 323 -8.24 -15.26 7.42
C MET A 323 -9.46 -16.19 7.38
N GLU A 324 -9.28 -17.44 6.97
CA GLU A 324 -10.39 -18.40 6.98
C GLU A 324 -10.80 -18.75 8.42
N ARG A 325 -12.07 -18.53 8.70
CA ARG A 325 -12.72 -18.84 9.98
C ARG A 325 -13.25 -20.26 9.98
#